data_a822b1f244c8ac3963ca5625558c8b60
#
_entry.id   a822b1f244c8ac3963ca5625558c8b60
#
_cell.length_a   1.000
_cell.length_b   1.000
_cell.length_c   1.000
_cell.angle_alpha   90.00
_cell.angle_beta   90.00
_cell.angle_gamma   90.00
#
_symmetry.space_group_name_H-M   'P 1'
#
loop_
_entity.id
_entity.type
_entity.pdbx_description
1 polymer ?
#
loop_
_entity_poly.entity_id
_entity_poly.type
_entity_poly.pdbx_seq_one_letter_code
_entity_poly.pdbx_strand_id
1 'polypeptide(L)'
;MEKRKKQEENLGGNPSPLFELGFLIQIEYTSYMETEYHLKKDSKITIVFVHGIIGSPVRFKDLFPLVPEDISSIEVVLDGHGKEAKDFGKTNRKKWEEQIHNILMEQKEKHQKILYVGHSMGCLFGMRESLLSLVDYLFLLNVPTRPKLGYTTIKECLKCAFGKEENYDFLTPIFLENCSIQMTKNPFIYLTWIPRFFDLFKEIKLTKKIIPEVKVPTICFHSEKDELVRQKALKDLKRNPSFDIHVLKDSGHYYLPEPSLNEMKEEFIKSIEYMRNLANNKEKQPK
;
A
#
# COMPACT_ATOMS: atom_id res chain seq x y z
N MET A 1 -12.03 27.63 -17.58
CA MET A 1 -11.99 26.64 -18.67
C MET A 1 -10.64 26.60 -19.37
N GLU A 2 -10.05 27.71 -19.72
CA GLU A 2 -8.75 27.78 -20.47
C GLU A 2 -7.53 27.21 -19.69
N LYS A 3 -7.45 27.41 -18.39
CA LYS A 3 -6.39 26.85 -17.54
C LYS A 3 -6.44 25.31 -17.42
N ARG A 4 -7.64 24.72 -17.57
CA ARG A 4 -7.86 23.27 -17.55
C ARG A 4 -7.34 22.62 -18.84
N LYS A 5 -7.66 23.20 -20.00
CA LYS A 5 -7.15 22.74 -21.31
C LYS A 5 -5.63 22.74 -21.42
N LYS A 6 -4.95 23.78 -20.91
CA LYS A 6 -3.48 23.85 -20.92
C LYS A 6 -2.81 22.80 -20.02
N GLN A 7 -3.49 22.29 -19.01
CA GLN A 7 -2.96 21.23 -18.13
C GLN A 7 -3.15 19.84 -18.75
N GLU A 8 -4.22 19.65 -19.51
CA GLU A 8 -4.51 18.42 -20.26
C GLU A 8 -3.58 18.26 -21.49
N GLU A 9 -3.28 19.35 -22.19
CA GLU A 9 -2.34 19.33 -23.33
C GLU A 9 -0.88 18.99 -22.95
N ASN A 10 -0.46 19.28 -21.72
CA ASN A 10 0.87 18.93 -21.23
C ASN A 10 1.03 17.48 -20.74
N LEU A 11 -0.05 16.71 -20.63
CA LEU A 11 -0.04 15.32 -20.16
C LEU A 11 -0.22 14.27 -21.28
N GLY A 12 -0.34 14.74 -22.56
CA GLY A 12 -0.21 13.87 -23.74
C GLY A 12 -1.17 12.69 -23.84
N GLY A 13 -2.41 12.80 -23.37
CA GLY A 13 -3.37 11.72 -23.50
C GLY A 13 -4.82 12.19 -23.35
N ASN A 14 -5.73 11.62 -24.16
CA ASN A 14 -7.15 11.71 -23.92
C ASN A 14 -7.48 11.23 -22.49
N PRO A 15 -8.42 11.85 -21.77
CA PRO A 15 -8.86 11.34 -20.48
C PRO A 15 -9.31 9.89 -20.65
N SER A 16 -8.68 8.98 -19.90
CA SER A 16 -9.01 7.56 -19.97
C SER A 16 -10.46 7.34 -19.52
N PRO A 17 -11.12 6.23 -19.96
CA PRO A 17 -12.47 5.86 -19.50
C PRO A 17 -12.62 5.77 -17.98
N LEU A 18 -11.51 5.71 -17.24
CA LEU A 18 -11.45 5.77 -15.78
C LEU A 18 -11.99 7.07 -15.18
N PHE A 19 -12.03 8.16 -15.97
CA PHE A 19 -12.58 9.44 -15.50
C PHE A 19 -14.12 9.39 -15.38
N GLU A 20 -14.79 8.60 -16.25
CA GLU A 20 -16.24 8.37 -16.14
C GLU A 20 -16.57 7.30 -15.10
N LEU A 21 -15.70 6.29 -14.92
CA LEU A 21 -15.90 5.23 -13.92
C LEU A 21 -15.73 5.74 -12.48
N GLY A 22 -14.78 6.65 -12.24
CA GLY A 22 -14.58 7.30 -10.92
C GLY A 22 -15.80 8.10 -10.46
N PHE A 23 -16.56 8.65 -11.39
CA PHE A 23 -17.77 9.43 -11.09
C PHE A 23 -18.95 8.54 -10.66
N LEU A 24 -19.00 7.29 -11.13
CA LEU A 24 -20.06 6.33 -10.77
C LEU A 24 -19.76 5.56 -9.48
N ILE A 25 -18.49 5.42 -9.10
CA ILE A 25 -18.07 4.64 -7.91
C ILE A 25 -18.35 5.38 -6.60
N GLN A 26 -18.45 6.71 -6.61
CA GLN A 26 -18.66 7.49 -5.37
C GLN A 26 -20.07 7.38 -4.78
N ILE A 27 -21.04 6.81 -5.50
CA ILE A 27 -22.45 6.70 -5.05
C ILE A 27 -22.73 5.45 -4.20
N GLU A 28 -21.85 4.43 -4.20
CA GLU A 28 -22.09 3.15 -3.50
C GLU A 28 -21.17 2.86 -2.29
N TYR A 29 -20.31 3.77 -1.85
CA TYR A 29 -19.45 3.56 -0.66
C TYR A 29 -20.22 3.70 0.66
N THR A 30 -21.34 3.00 0.80
CA THR A 30 -22.08 2.89 2.08
C THR A 30 -21.74 1.62 2.86
N SER A 31 -21.01 0.67 2.27
CA SER A 31 -20.58 -0.54 2.97
C SER A 31 -19.22 -0.32 3.65
N TYR A 32 -19.10 -0.74 4.91
CA TYR A 32 -17.82 -0.84 5.58
C TYR A 32 -16.94 -1.84 4.83
N MET A 33 -15.62 -1.51 4.74
CA MET A 33 -14.64 -2.46 4.20
C MET A 33 -14.10 -3.31 5.34
N GLU A 34 -13.92 -4.59 5.09
CA GLU A 34 -13.33 -5.55 6.03
C GLU A 34 -12.19 -6.31 5.34
N THR A 35 -11.36 -6.95 6.15
CA THR A 35 -10.29 -7.82 5.62
C THR A 35 -10.92 -8.99 4.86
N GLU A 36 -10.50 -9.19 3.62
CA GLU A 36 -10.97 -10.28 2.77
C GLU A 36 -9.95 -11.43 2.73
N TYR A 37 -10.47 -12.66 2.85
CA TYR A 37 -9.67 -13.89 2.88
C TYR A 37 -10.07 -14.78 1.72
N HIS A 38 -9.20 -14.91 0.74
CA HIS A 38 -9.34 -15.80 -0.42
C HIS A 38 -8.47 -17.05 -0.22
N LEU A 39 -8.82 -17.87 0.77
CA LEU A 39 -8.02 -19.01 1.16
C LEU A 39 -8.31 -20.23 0.27
N LYS A 40 -7.25 -20.90 -0.16
CA LYS A 40 -7.29 -22.14 -0.95
C LYS A 40 -6.78 -23.31 -0.10
N LYS A 41 -7.55 -24.39 -0.04
CA LYS A 41 -7.30 -25.55 0.84
C LYS A 41 -5.89 -26.15 0.67
N ASP A 42 -5.44 -26.28 -0.57
CA ASP A 42 -4.17 -26.93 -0.91
C ASP A 42 -3.06 -25.95 -1.25
N SER A 43 -3.27 -24.65 -1.03
CA SER A 43 -2.25 -23.64 -1.28
C SER A 43 -1.07 -23.83 -0.33
N LYS A 44 0.13 -23.67 -0.87
CA LYS A 44 1.39 -23.62 -0.09
C LYS A 44 1.90 -22.19 0.06
N ILE A 45 1.23 -21.25 -0.56
CA ILE A 45 1.60 -19.83 -0.61
C ILE A 45 0.41 -18.97 -0.21
N THR A 46 0.66 -17.97 0.62
CA THR A 46 -0.31 -16.91 0.88
C THR A 46 0.30 -15.57 0.50
N ILE A 47 -0.41 -14.77 -0.28
CA ILE A 47 -0.07 -13.38 -0.59
C ILE A 47 -0.85 -12.49 0.36
N VAL A 48 -0.16 -11.67 1.16
CA VAL A 48 -0.79 -10.77 2.13
C VAL A 48 -0.58 -9.32 1.69
N PHE A 49 -1.67 -8.62 1.34
CA PHE A 49 -1.68 -7.24 0.90
C PHE A 49 -1.98 -6.31 2.07
N VAL A 50 -1.07 -5.35 2.34
CA VAL A 50 -1.21 -4.41 3.46
C VAL A 50 -1.02 -2.98 3.00
N HIS A 51 -2.10 -2.20 3.08
CA HIS A 51 -2.16 -0.81 2.63
C HIS A 51 -1.46 0.19 3.57
N GLY A 52 -1.38 1.46 3.14
CA GLY A 52 -0.81 2.57 3.91
C GLY A 52 -1.79 3.20 4.90
N ILE A 53 -1.31 4.23 5.62
CA ILE A 53 -2.13 5.05 6.52
C ILE A 53 -3.28 5.70 5.72
N ILE A 54 -4.50 5.69 6.27
CA ILE A 54 -5.75 6.13 5.63
C ILE A 54 -6.05 5.47 4.27
N GLY A 55 -5.26 4.51 3.86
CA GLY A 55 -5.41 3.77 2.60
C GLY A 55 -6.46 2.65 2.64
N SER A 56 -6.52 1.89 1.57
CA SER A 56 -7.38 0.71 1.40
C SER A 56 -6.71 -0.37 0.54
N PRO A 57 -7.23 -1.61 0.53
CA PRO A 57 -6.79 -2.64 -0.41
C PRO A 57 -6.93 -2.26 -1.88
N VAL A 58 -7.84 -1.33 -2.23
CA VAL A 58 -8.01 -0.79 -3.60
C VAL A 58 -6.67 -0.37 -4.23
N ARG A 59 -5.68 0.01 -3.41
CA ARG A 59 -4.33 0.31 -3.87
C ARG A 59 -3.70 -0.83 -4.69
N PHE A 60 -4.12 -2.06 -4.46
CA PHE A 60 -3.58 -3.26 -5.10
C PHE A 60 -4.49 -3.84 -6.19
N LYS A 61 -5.53 -3.09 -6.60
CA LYS A 61 -6.53 -3.54 -7.60
C LYS A 61 -5.93 -4.06 -8.91
N ASP A 62 -4.77 -3.53 -9.30
CA ASP A 62 -4.05 -3.94 -10.51
C ASP A 62 -3.22 -5.22 -10.32
N LEU A 63 -3.00 -5.66 -9.08
CA LEU A 63 -2.27 -6.89 -8.74
C LEU A 63 -3.21 -8.07 -8.42
N PHE A 64 -4.40 -7.82 -7.88
CA PHE A 64 -5.36 -8.88 -7.55
C PHE A 64 -5.67 -9.82 -8.70
N PRO A 65 -5.93 -9.33 -9.94
CA PRO A 65 -6.21 -10.21 -11.09
C PRO A 65 -5.03 -11.09 -11.51
N LEU A 66 -3.82 -10.78 -11.01
CA LEU A 66 -2.61 -11.54 -11.32
C LEU A 66 -2.33 -12.65 -10.29
N VAL A 67 -3.10 -12.72 -9.21
CA VAL A 67 -3.00 -13.80 -8.22
C VAL A 67 -3.57 -15.07 -8.83
N PRO A 68 -2.77 -16.14 -8.97
CA PRO A 68 -3.26 -17.41 -9.51
C PRO A 68 -4.33 -18.05 -8.62
N GLU A 69 -5.28 -18.76 -9.25
CA GLU A 69 -6.41 -19.38 -8.54
C GLU A 69 -6.03 -20.42 -7.49
N ASP A 70 -4.84 -21.01 -7.59
CA ASP A 70 -4.28 -21.99 -6.66
C ASP A 70 -3.54 -21.37 -5.47
N ILE A 71 -3.38 -20.05 -5.44
CA ILE A 71 -2.68 -19.32 -4.39
C ILE A 71 -3.68 -18.60 -3.48
N SER A 72 -3.46 -18.70 -2.17
CA SER A 72 -4.24 -17.95 -1.18
C SER A 72 -3.86 -16.47 -1.17
N SER A 73 -4.84 -15.58 -0.99
CA SER A 73 -4.57 -14.17 -0.75
C SER A 73 -5.39 -13.62 0.41
N ILE A 74 -4.87 -12.58 1.04
CA ILE A 74 -5.52 -11.84 2.13
C ILE A 74 -5.36 -10.36 1.85
N GLU A 75 -6.49 -9.66 1.74
CA GLU A 75 -6.57 -8.21 1.53
C GLU A 75 -6.86 -7.53 2.85
N VAL A 76 -5.81 -7.08 3.54
CA VAL A 76 -5.94 -6.58 4.90
C VAL A 76 -6.51 -5.17 4.92
N VAL A 77 -7.62 -4.97 5.62
CA VAL A 77 -8.10 -3.66 6.05
C VAL A 77 -7.66 -3.44 7.49
N LEU A 78 -6.75 -2.50 7.72
CA LEU A 78 -6.16 -2.24 9.04
C LEU A 78 -7.19 -1.70 10.04
N ASP A 79 -7.04 -2.03 11.32
CA ASP A 79 -7.93 -1.56 12.39
C ASP A 79 -8.15 -0.04 12.31
N GLY A 80 -9.41 0.38 12.40
CA GLY A 80 -9.83 1.77 12.26
C GLY A 80 -9.95 2.27 10.82
N HIS A 81 -9.56 1.48 9.83
CA HIS A 81 -9.79 1.73 8.40
C HIS A 81 -11.09 1.05 7.94
N GLY A 82 -11.57 1.36 6.75
CA GLY A 82 -12.80 0.78 6.21
C GLY A 82 -14.07 1.23 6.93
N LYS A 83 -14.02 2.24 7.78
CA LYS A 83 -15.10 2.70 8.67
C LYS A 83 -15.21 4.22 8.68
N GLU A 84 -15.88 4.75 9.71
CA GLU A 84 -16.03 6.20 9.86
C GLU A 84 -14.73 6.88 10.34
N ALA A 85 -14.60 8.18 10.06
CA ALA A 85 -13.46 9.00 10.49
C ALA A 85 -13.15 8.92 11.99
N LYS A 86 -14.18 8.76 12.83
CA LYS A 86 -14.01 8.63 14.29
C LYS A 86 -13.30 7.33 14.68
N ASP A 87 -13.45 6.27 13.90
CA ASP A 87 -12.88 4.95 14.23
C ASP A 87 -11.39 4.92 13.95
N PHE A 88 -10.93 5.62 12.90
CA PHE A 88 -9.51 5.83 12.69
C PHE A 88 -8.84 6.59 13.86
N GLY A 89 -9.54 7.55 14.47
CA GLY A 89 -9.05 8.21 15.67
C GLY A 89 -8.84 7.28 16.88
N LYS A 90 -9.57 6.16 16.96
CA LYS A 90 -9.54 5.19 18.07
C LYS A 90 -8.53 4.05 17.92
N THR A 91 -7.98 3.87 16.72
CA THR A 91 -6.93 2.88 16.48
C THR A 91 -5.57 3.34 16.98
N ASN A 92 -4.52 2.56 16.79
CA ASN A 92 -3.14 2.94 17.07
C ASN A 92 -2.15 1.96 16.41
N ARG A 93 -0.86 2.32 16.42
CA ARG A 93 0.22 1.53 15.86
C ARG A 93 0.26 0.08 16.38
N LYS A 94 0.02 -0.11 17.69
CA LYS A 94 0.09 -1.43 18.30
C LYS A 94 -1.00 -2.36 17.79
N LYS A 95 -2.22 -1.85 17.59
CA LYS A 95 -3.32 -2.62 17.01
C LYS A 95 -3.02 -3.03 15.56
N TRP A 96 -2.45 -2.14 14.75
CA TRP A 96 -2.03 -2.48 13.38
C TRP A 96 -0.95 -3.56 13.36
N GLU A 97 0.06 -3.42 14.23
CA GLU A 97 1.13 -4.38 14.41
C GLU A 97 0.59 -5.76 14.82
N GLU A 98 -0.25 -5.81 15.87
CA GLU A 98 -0.87 -7.04 16.37
C GLU A 98 -1.76 -7.71 15.31
N GLN A 99 -2.56 -6.93 14.57
CA GLN A 99 -3.42 -7.45 13.51
C GLN A 99 -2.60 -8.14 12.41
N ILE A 100 -1.57 -7.45 11.90
CA ILE A 100 -0.70 -7.99 10.84
C ILE A 100 0.04 -9.22 11.35
N HIS A 101 0.63 -9.13 12.54
CA HIS A 101 1.35 -10.23 13.18
C HIS A 101 0.49 -11.49 13.30
N ASN A 102 -0.74 -11.35 13.82
CA ASN A 102 -1.65 -12.48 14.00
C ASN A 102 -2.04 -13.13 12.66
N ILE A 103 -2.32 -12.31 11.62
CA ILE A 103 -2.60 -12.83 10.27
C ILE A 103 -1.42 -13.65 9.75
N LEU A 104 -0.19 -13.13 9.86
CA LEU A 104 1.00 -13.81 9.37
C LEU A 104 1.30 -15.09 10.17
N MET A 105 1.16 -15.04 11.49
CA MET A 105 1.32 -16.20 12.37
C MET A 105 0.35 -17.32 12.00
N GLU A 106 -0.94 -17.01 11.84
CA GLU A 106 -1.95 -17.98 11.44
C GLU A 106 -1.61 -18.69 10.12
N GLN A 107 -1.08 -17.94 9.12
CA GLN A 107 -0.67 -18.55 7.86
C GLN A 107 0.61 -19.38 8.01
N LYS A 108 1.55 -18.97 8.86
CA LYS A 108 2.77 -19.75 9.14
C LYS A 108 2.48 -21.06 9.88
N GLU A 109 1.52 -21.07 10.79
CA GLU A 109 1.04 -22.29 11.46
C GLU A 109 0.46 -23.32 10.48
N LYS A 110 -0.10 -22.85 9.37
CA LYS A 110 -0.57 -23.68 8.25
C LYS A 110 0.58 -24.07 7.29
N HIS A 111 1.84 -23.84 7.67
CA HIS A 111 3.04 -24.09 6.87
C HIS A 111 3.10 -23.34 5.52
N GLN A 112 2.42 -22.21 5.43
CA GLN A 112 2.40 -21.39 4.23
C GLN A 112 3.72 -20.64 4.02
N LYS A 113 4.09 -20.45 2.75
CA LYS A 113 5.08 -19.46 2.33
C LYS A 113 4.38 -18.12 2.14
N ILE A 114 4.93 -17.05 2.67
CA ILE A 114 4.28 -15.73 2.66
C ILE A 114 5.01 -14.76 1.75
N LEU A 115 4.33 -14.32 0.69
CA LEU A 115 4.64 -13.13 -0.08
C LEU A 115 3.89 -11.95 0.53
N TYR A 116 4.61 -11.03 1.14
CA TYR A 116 4.04 -9.83 1.72
C TYR A 116 4.12 -8.66 0.73
N VAL A 117 2.98 -8.10 0.38
CA VAL A 117 2.84 -6.94 -0.51
C VAL A 117 2.45 -5.74 0.33
N GLY A 118 3.37 -4.80 0.50
CA GLY A 118 3.15 -3.61 1.31
C GLY A 118 3.10 -2.33 0.48
N HIS A 119 2.21 -1.40 0.86
CA HIS A 119 2.22 -0.04 0.34
C HIS A 119 2.40 0.98 1.47
N SER A 120 3.29 1.95 1.27
CA SER A 120 3.49 3.05 2.22
C SER A 120 3.73 2.54 3.65
N MET A 121 2.87 2.88 4.64
CA MET A 121 2.97 2.39 6.02
C MET A 121 3.00 0.85 6.10
N GLY A 122 2.25 0.15 5.25
CA GLY A 122 2.25 -1.32 5.20
C GLY A 122 3.64 -1.91 4.96
N CYS A 123 4.50 -1.24 4.19
CA CYS A 123 5.88 -1.68 3.98
C CYS A 123 6.68 -1.77 5.28
N LEU A 124 6.43 -0.86 6.22
CA LEU A 124 7.18 -0.77 7.47
C LEU A 124 6.93 -2.02 8.34
N PHE A 125 5.68 -2.45 8.43
CA PHE A 125 5.31 -3.66 9.16
C PHE A 125 5.87 -4.91 8.49
N GLY A 126 5.79 -5.02 7.15
CA GLY A 126 6.35 -6.16 6.43
C GLY A 126 7.85 -6.36 6.70
N MET A 127 8.64 -5.29 6.70
CA MET A 127 10.07 -5.35 7.05
C MET A 127 10.29 -5.83 8.49
N ARG A 128 9.46 -5.42 9.44
CA ARG A 128 9.57 -5.86 10.84
C ARG A 128 9.21 -7.33 11.00
N GLU A 129 8.12 -7.76 10.41
CA GLU A 129 7.66 -9.15 10.47
C GLU A 129 8.63 -10.11 9.76
N SER A 130 9.38 -9.63 8.76
CA SER A 130 10.42 -10.44 8.11
C SER A 130 11.57 -10.80 9.05
N LEU A 131 11.90 -9.96 10.04
CA LEU A 131 12.91 -10.27 11.06
C LEU A 131 12.44 -11.36 12.02
N LEU A 132 11.14 -11.58 12.14
CA LEU A 132 10.53 -12.65 12.93
C LEU A 132 10.33 -13.94 12.12
N SER A 133 10.88 -14.00 10.90
CA SER A 133 10.73 -15.13 9.96
C SER A 133 9.28 -15.43 9.55
N LEU A 134 8.39 -14.45 9.68
CA LEU A 134 6.97 -14.56 9.30
C LEU A 134 6.70 -14.24 7.83
N VAL A 135 7.68 -13.70 7.13
CA VAL A 135 7.61 -13.35 5.71
C VAL A 135 8.74 -14.03 4.97
N ASP A 136 8.48 -14.56 3.77
CA ASP A 136 9.49 -15.22 2.93
C ASP A 136 9.94 -14.33 1.75
N TYR A 137 9.13 -13.36 1.36
CA TYR A 137 9.44 -12.38 0.31
C TYR A 137 8.71 -11.05 0.57
N LEU A 138 9.38 -9.94 0.32
CA LEU A 138 8.81 -8.59 0.44
C LEU A 138 8.67 -7.92 -0.93
N PHE A 139 7.45 -7.50 -1.26
CA PHE A 139 7.12 -6.66 -2.42
C PHE A 139 6.60 -5.32 -1.92
N LEU A 140 7.42 -4.27 -2.01
CA LEU A 140 7.22 -3.02 -1.28
C LEU A 140 7.02 -1.82 -2.22
N LEU A 141 5.93 -1.10 -2.04
CA LEU A 141 5.55 0.07 -2.84
C LEU A 141 5.67 1.35 -2.01
N ASN A 142 6.49 2.29 -2.44
CA ASN A 142 6.63 3.63 -1.86
C ASN A 142 6.93 3.65 -0.35
N VAL A 143 8.00 2.96 0.06
CA VAL A 143 8.43 2.84 1.47
C VAL A 143 8.66 4.24 2.09
N PRO A 144 7.91 4.66 3.13
CA PRO A 144 7.85 6.05 3.58
C PRO A 144 8.94 6.42 4.59
N THR A 145 10.22 6.08 4.33
CA THR A 145 11.31 6.40 5.26
C THR A 145 11.59 7.91 5.36
N ARG A 146 11.13 8.71 4.39
CA ARG A 146 11.30 10.18 4.32
C ARG A 146 10.00 10.85 3.87
N PRO A 147 8.99 10.93 4.73
CA PRO A 147 7.71 11.54 4.35
C PRO A 147 7.86 13.02 4.00
N LYS A 148 7.05 13.48 3.06
CA LYS A 148 6.85 14.89 2.74
C LYS A 148 5.74 15.42 3.63
N LEU A 149 6.08 16.21 4.63
CA LEU A 149 5.13 16.97 5.42
C LEU A 149 5.19 18.42 4.95
N GLY A 150 4.30 18.79 4.07
CA GLY A 150 4.29 20.12 3.49
C GLY A 150 2.88 20.68 3.34
N TYR A 151 2.81 21.97 3.02
CA TYR A 151 1.55 22.67 2.75
C TYR A 151 0.68 21.95 1.72
N THR A 152 1.29 21.39 0.66
CA THR A 152 0.57 20.64 -0.40
C THR A 152 -0.14 19.41 0.16
N THR A 153 0.52 18.61 1.01
CA THR A 153 -0.09 17.42 1.63
C THR A 153 -1.27 17.80 2.52
N ILE A 154 -1.11 18.84 3.36
CA ILE A 154 -2.19 19.33 4.22
C ILE A 154 -3.36 19.87 3.38
N LYS A 155 -3.06 20.61 2.31
CA LYS A 155 -4.07 21.14 1.39
C LYS A 155 -4.88 20.03 0.72
N GLU A 156 -4.23 18.95 0.25
CA GLU A 156 -4.94 17.80 -0.33
C GLU A 156 -5.81 17.06 0.70
N CYS A 157 -5.31 16.86 1.91
CA CYS A 157 -6.13 16.30 3.00
C CYS A 157 -7.36 17.16 3.30
N LEU A 158 -7.21 18.50 3.31
CA LEU A 158 -8.34 19.42 3.51
C LEU A 158 -9.32 19.40 2.33
N LYS A 159 -8.85 19.28 1.09
CA LYS A 159 -9.71 19.12 -0.08
C LYS A 159 -10.50 17.81 0.00
N CYS A 160 -9.87 16.69 0.36
CA CYS A 160 -10.55 15.40 0.52
C CYS A 160 -11.63 15.47 1.61
N ALA A 161 -11.36 16.17 2.72
CA ALA A 161 -12.29 16.25 3.86
C ALA A 161 -13.43 17.24 3.67
N PHE A 162 -13.16 18.39 3.06
CA PHE A 162 -14.08 19.56 3.05
C PHE A 162 -14.31 20.14 1.65
N GLY A 163 -13.57 19.66 0.64
CA GLY A 163 -13.70 20.16 -0.73
C GLY A 163 -15.05 19.82 -1.36
N LYS A 164 -15.33 20.51 -2.45
CA LYS A 164 -16.42 20.19 -3.37
C LYS A 164 -15.80 19.63 -4.65
N GLU A 165 -16.46 18.69 -5.31
CA GLU A 165 -15.98 18.02 -6.52
C GLU A 165 -15.52 18.99 -7.62
N GLU A 166 -16.23 20.12 -7.78
CA GLU A 166 -15.90 21.20 -8.73
C GLU A 166 -14.49 21.80 -8.51
N ASN A 167 -13.90 21.63 -7.32
CA ASN A 167 -12.59 22.16 -6.92
C ASN A 167 -11.49 21.07 -6.88
N TYR A 168 -11.81 19.84 -7.27
CA TYR A 168 -10.84 18.75 -7.27
C TYR A 168 -9.86 18.92 -8.45
N ASP A 169 -8.59 18.68 -8.18
CA ASP A 169 -7.56 18.54 -9.21
C ASP A 169 -7.40 17.07 -9.59
N PHE A 170 -6.41 16.76 -10.42
CA PHE A 170 -6.14 15.40 -10.89
C PHE A 170 -5.86 14.40 -9.75
N LEU A 171 -5.22 14.83 -8.66
CA LEU A 171 -4.82 13.95 -7.57
C LEU A 171 -5.96 13.65 -6.57
N THR A 172 -6.85 14.61 -6.34
CA THR A 172 -7.88 14.47 -5.30
C THR A 172 -8.80 13.26 -5.49
N PRO A 173 -9.33 12.96 -6.70
CA PRO A 173 -10.10 11.74 -6.94
C PRO A 173 -9.30 10.46 -6.69
N ILE A 174 -8.03 10.43 -7.09
CA ILE A 174 -7.13 9.29 -6.89
C ILE A 174 -6.91 9.01 -5.39
N PHE A 175 -6.71 10.07 -4.60
CA PHE A 175 -6.61 9.93 -3.14
C PHE A 175 -7.90 9.41 -2.52
N LEU A 176 -9.05 9.92 -2.94
CA LEU A 176 -10.36 9.51 -2.43
C LEU A 176 -10.66 8.04 -2.78
N GLU A 177 -10.37 7.60 -4.00
CA GLU A 177 -10.52 6.20 -4.43
C GLU A 177 -9.69 5.25 -3.55
N ASN A 178 -8.48 5.66 -3.16
CA ASN A 178 -7.60 4.86 -2.34
C ASN A 178 -7.81 5.03 -0.82
N CYS A 179 -8.74 5.89 -0.40
CA CYS A 179 -9.07 6.13 1.00
C CYS A 179 -10.22 5.23 1.44
N SER A 180 -10.00 4.41 2.47
CA SER A 180 -11.05 3.56 3.03
C SER A 180 -11.89 4.23 4.13
N ILE A 181 -11.57 5.46 4.51
CA ILE A 181 -12.22 6.11 5.66
C ILE A 181 -13.32 7.04 5.17
N GLN A 182 -14.55 6.85 5.67
CA GLN A 182 -15.65 7.77 5.39
C GLN A 182 -15.37 9.12 6.04
N MET A 183 -15.13 10.13 5.18
CA MET A 183 -14.81 11.49 5.64
C MET A 183 -16.01 12.16 6.31
N THR A 184 -15.75 13.03 7.27
CA THR A 184 -16.78 13.79 8.01
C THR A 184 -16.61 15.29 7.84
N LYS A 185 -17.71 16.04 7.91
CA LYS A 185 -17.69 17.51 7.96
C LYS A 185 -17.38 18.07 9.36
N ASN A 186 -17.27 17.20 10.39
CA ASN A 186 -16.88 17.62 11.74
C ASN A 186 -15.35 17.73 11.88
N PRO A 187 -14.78 18.94 11.94
CA PRO A 187 -13.33 19.15 11.97
C PRO A 187 -12.69 18.61 13.25
N PHE A 188 -13.43 18.52 14.36
CA PHE A 188 -12.89 18.07 15.65
C PHE A 188 -12.51 16.57 15.63
N ILE A 189 -13.14 15.79 14.77
CA ILE A 189 -12.78 14.37 14.59
C ILE A 189 -11.33 14.23 14.08
N TYR A 190 -10.89 15.11 13.18
CA TYR A 190 -9.53 15.05 12.61
C TYR A 190 -8.44 15.38 13.64
N LEU A 191 -8.75 16.05 14.76
CA LEU A 191 -7.82 16.22 15.85
C LEU A 191 -7.43 14.87 16.48
N THR A 192 -8.35 13.89 16.48
CA THR A 192 -8.10 12.55 17.00
C THR A 192 -7.15 11.74 16.09
N TRP A 193 -6.93 12.18 14.84
CA TRP A 193 -6.03 11.55 13.88
C TRP A 193 -4.56 11.93 14.12
N ILE A 194 -4.31 13.08 14.77
CA ILE A 194 -2.94 13.58 15.02
C ILE A 194 -2.05 12.51 15.68
N PRO A 195 -2.48 11.80 16.75
CA PRO A 195 -1.68 10.73 17.33
C PRO A 195 -1.36 9.59 16.35
N ARG A 196 -2.21 9.33 15.35
CA ARG A 196 -1.98 8.27 14.33
C ARG A 196 -0.81 8.61 13.42
N PHE A 197 -0.64 9.89 13.07
CA PHE A 197 0.54 10.33 12.33
C PHE A 197 1.82 10.26 13.18
N PHE A 198 1.74 10.54 14.48
CA PHE A 198 2.88 10.27 15.39
C PHE A 198 3.20 8.77 15.48
N ASP A 199 2.20 7.90 15.48
CA ASP A 199 2.36 6.46 15.40
C ASP A 199 3.10 6.06 14.12
N LEU A 200 2.74 6.62 12.96
CA LEU A 200 3.45 6.43 11.70
C LEU A 200 4.92 6.88 11.80
N PHE A 201 5.20 8.08 12.33
CA PHE A 201 6.58 8.57 12.46
C PHE A 201 7.42 7.71 13.40
N LYS A 202 6.81 7.18 14.46
CA LYS A 202 7.47 6.23 15.34
C LYS A 202 7.83 4.95 14.60
N GLU A 203 6.91 4.41 13.80
CA GLU A 203 7.16 3.20 13.00
C GLU A 203 8.24 3.44 11.95
N ILE A 204 8.22 4.56 11.24
CA ILE A 204 9.29 4.98 10.32
C ILE A 204 10.65 4.97 11.02
N LYS A 205 10.74 5.56 12.23
CA LYS A 205 11.99 5.64 12.99
C LYS A 205 12.52 4.26 13.38
N LEU A 206 11.63 3.34 13.76
CA LEU A 206 11.98 1.97 14.12
C LEU A 206 12.47 1.21 12.89
N THR A 207 11.67 1.22 11.82
CA THR A 207 11.96 0.47 10.58
C THR A 207 13.26 0.93 9.91
N LYS A 208 13.54 2.24 9.89
CA LYS A 208 14.82 2.74 9.33
C LYS A 208 16.06 2.15 9.99
N LYS A 209 15.98 1.74 11.25
CA LYS A 209 17.12 1.12 11.94
C LYS A 209 17.38 -0.30 11.44
N ILE A 210 16.32 -1.04 11.16
CA ILE A 210 16.35 -2.45 10.81
C ILE A 210 16.51 -2.73 9.30
N ILE A 211 16.40 -1.73 8.42
CA ILE A 211 16.59 -1.92 6.97
C ILE A 211 17.82 -2.77 6.65
N PRO A 212 19.03 -2.54 7.22
CA PRO A 212 20.20 -3.37 6.94
C PRO A 212 20.09 -4.80 7.45
N GLU A 213 19.15 -5.10 8.33
CA GLU A 213 18.98 -6.41 8.97
C GLU A 213 18.00 -7.32 8.21
N VAL A 214 17.21 -6.75 7.29
CA VAL A 214 16.27 -7.52 6.47
C VAL A 214 17.02 -8.43 5.52
N LYS A 215 16.79 -9.75 5.63
CA LYS A 215 17.53 -10.79 4.88
C LYS A 215 16.69 -11.49 3.81
N VAL A 216 15.36 -11.36 3.89
CA VAL A 216 14.47 -11.98 2.91
C VAL A 216 14.59 -11.28 1.56
N PRO A 217 14.42 -11.98 0.44
CA PRO A 217 14.37 -11.35 -0.87
C PRO A 217 13.34 -10.20 -0.87
N THR A 218 13.78 -9.03 -1.33
CA THR A 218 13.00 -7.81 -1.23
C THR A 218 13.11 -7.01 -2.50
N ILE A 219 11.98 -6.73 -3.13
CA ILE A 219 11.86 -5.75 -4.21
C ILE A 219 11.16 -4.50 -3.69
N CYS A 220 11.70 -3.33 -4.04
CA CYS A 220 11.17 -2.02 -3.62
C CYS A 220 10.90 -1.16 -4.83
N PHE A 221 9.67 -0.70 -4.98
CA PHE A 221 9.31 0.30 -5.97
C PHE A 221 9.18 1.68 -5.33
N HIS A 222 9.75 2.68 -5.96
CA HIS A 222 9.65 4.05 -5.52
C HIS A 222 9.22 4.95 -6.68
N SER A 223 8.11 5.64 -6.52
CA SER A 223 7.55 6.52 -7.55
C SER A 223 8.39 7.80 -7.69
N GLU A 224 8.75 8.16 -8.91
CA GLU A 224 9.62 9.33 -9.20
C GLU A 224 8.98 10.65 -8.75
N LYS A 225 7.67 10.80 -8.99
CA LYS A 225 6.90 12.02 -8.67
C LYS A 225 6.07 11.86 -7.39
N ASP A 226 6.43 10.89 -6.49
CA ASP A 226 5.71 10.65 -5.26
C ASP A 226 5.51 11.96 -4.47
N GLU A 227 4.26 12.32 -4.24
CA GLU A 227 3.86 13.57 -3.56
C GLU A 227 3.91 13.45 -2.03
N LEU A 228 3.94 12.21 -1.48
CA LEU A 228 3.94 11.93 -0.04
C LEU A 228 5.30 11.48 0.50
N VAL A 229 6.14 10.88 -0.33
CA VAL A 229 7.47 10.36 0.05
C VAL A 229 8.55 11.02 -0.79
N ARG A 230 9.63 11.46 -0.12
CA ARG A 230 10.75 12.13 -0.80
C ARG A 230 11.64 11.10 -1.48
N GLN A 231 12.22 11.44 -2.65
CA GLN A 231 13.25 10.65 -3.33
C GLN A 231 14.46 10.31 -2.42
N LYS A 232 14.69 11.11 -1.38
CA LYS A 232 15.73 10.81 -0.36
C LYS A 232 15.48 9.50 0.39
N ALA A 233 14.27 8.91 0.33
CA ALA A 233 13.98 7.58 0.87
C ALA A 233 14.84 6.48 0.23
N LEU A 234 15.16 6.60 -1.06
CA LEU A 234 16.06 5.69 -1.76
C LEU A 234 17.44 5.54 -1.08
N LYS A 235 17.95 6.62 -0.45
CA LYS A 235 19.22 6.56 0.30
C LYS A 235 19.12 5.67 1.54
N ASP A 236 17.94 5.65 2.18
CA ASP A 236 17.71 4.79 3.34
C ASP A 236 17.59 3.31 2.90
N LEU A 237 16.87 3.03 1.79
CA LEU A 237 16.71 1.67 1.25
C LEU A 237 18.04 1.09 0.74
N LYS A 238 18.87 1.88 0.05
CA LYS A 238 20.20 1.49 -0.44
C LYS A 238 21.21 1.11 0.67
N ARG A 239 20.86 1.31 1.94
CA ARG A 239 21.66 0.81 3.07
C ARG A 239 21.60 -0.72 3.19
N ASN A 240 20.62 -1.34 2.55
CA ASN A 240 20.60 -2.78 2.37
C ASN A 240 20.92 -3.11 0.90
N PRO A 241 22.12 -3.64 0.62
CA PRO A 241 22.56 -3.91 -0.76
C PRO A 241 21.83 -5.08 -1.42
N SER A 242 21.09 -5.88 -0.64
CA SER A 242 20.29 -7.01 -1.17
C SER A 242 18.90 -6.59 -1.65
N PHE A 243 18.51 -5.33 -1.43
CA PHE A 243 17.24 -4.84 -1.95
C PHE A 243 17.34 -4.57 -3.45
N ASP A 244 16.40 -5.13 -4.21
CA ASP A 244 16.18 -4.78 -5.59
C ASP A 244 15.30 -3.52 -5.63
N ILE A 245 15.83 -2.40 -6.16
CA ILE A 245 15.19 -1.09 -6.06
C ILE A 245 14.89 -0.55 -7.44
N HIS A 246 13.61 -0.40 -7.74
CA HIS A 246 13.06 0.15 -8.97
C HIS A 246 12.53 1.57 -8.75
N VAL A 247 12.81 2.46 -9.69
CA VAL A 247 12.26 3.83 -9.70
C VAL A 247 11.25 3.93 -10.83
N LEU A 248 9.98 3.99 -10.47
CA LEU A 248 8.87 4.07 -11.41
C LEU A 248 8.74 5.49 -11.96
N LYS A 249 9.00 5.65 -13.25
CA LYS A 249 8.96 6.96 -13.93
C LYS A 249 7.54 7.51 -13.98
N ASP A 250 7.43 8.83 -13.91
CA ASP A 250 6.18 9.59 -14.02
C ASP A 250 5.08 9.19 -13.03
N SER A 251 5.40 8.35 -12.04
CA SER A 251 4.48 7.78 -11.06
C SER A 251 4.38 8.62 -9.80
N GLY A 252 3.17 8.73 -9.25
CA GLY A 252 2.86 9.31 -7.94
C GLY A 252 2.71 8.27 -6.83
N HIS A 253 2.25 8.70 -5.65
CA HIS A 253 2.06 7.77 -4.52
C HIS A 253 0.99 6.72 -4.80
N TYR A 254 -0.08 7.10 -5.48
CA TYR A 254 -1.19 6.21 -5.85
C TYR A 254 -1.37 6.07 -7.36
N TYR A 255 -0.77 6.93 -8.16
CA TYR A 255 -0.89 6.93 -9.60
C TYR A 255 0.30 6.26 -10.27
N LEU A 256 0.03 5.27 -11.14
CA LEU A 256 1.02 4.56 -11.94
C LEU A 256 0.61 4.62 -13.42
N PRO A 257 1.37 5.33 -14.29
CA PRO A 257 1.14 5.28 -15.74
C PRO A 257 1.55 3.92 -16.31
N GLU A 258 1.00 3.56 -17.47
CA GLU A 258 1.14 2.23 -18.08
C GLU A 258 2.56 1.65 -18.11
N PRO A 259 3.63 2.35 -18.54
CA PRO A 259 4.95 1.73 -18.54
C PRO A 259 5.41 1.29 -17.14
N SER A 260 5.18 2.13 -16.12
CA SER A 260 5.54 1.85 -14.74
C SER A 260 4.63 0.81 -14.09
N LEU A 261 3.35 0.82 -14.47
CA LEU A 261 2.38 -0.18 -14.01
C LEU A 261 2.73 -1.57 -14.55
N ASN A 262 3.10 -1.67 -15.83
CA ASN A 262 3.48 -2.93 -16.45
C ASN A 262 4.77 -3.49 -15.84
N GLU A 263 5.79 -2.66 -15.60
CA GLU A 263 7.01 -3.05 -14.88
C GLU A 263 6.66 -3.65 -13.51
N MET A 264 5.81 -2.99 -12.74
CA MET A 264 5.38 -3.47 -11.42
C MET A 264 4.63 -4.81 -11.51
N LYS A 265 3.74 -4.98 -12.51
CA LYS A 265 2.99 -6.22 -12.74
C LYS A 265 3.90 -7.38 -13.12
N GLU A 266 4.87 -7.15 -14.01
CA GLU A 266 5.85 -8.16 -14.42
C GLU A 266 6.68 -8.65 -13.24
N GLU A 267 7.19 -7.75 -12.40
CA GLU A 267 7.95 -8.10 -11.21
C GLU A 267 7.09 -8.80 -10.16
N PHE A 268 5.81 -8.48 -10.06
CA PHE A 268 4.88 -9.19 -9.18
C PHE A 268 4.69 -10.65 -9.63
N ILE A 269 4.53 -10.90 -10.93
CA ILE A 269 4.46 -12.25 -11.49
C ILE A 269 5.75 -13.03 -11.21
N LYS A 270 6.92 -12.43 -11.43
CA LYS A 270 8.23 -13.05 -11.11
C LYS A 270 8.36 -13.38 -9.62
N SER A 271 7.84 -12.51 -8.75
CA SER A 271 7.82 -12.76 -7.31
C SER A 271 6.96 -13.98 -6.95
N ILE A 272 5.82 -14.16 -7.59
CA ILE A 272 4.97 -15.35 -7.43
C ILE A 272 5.69 -16.61 -7.92
N GLU A 273 6.36 -16.57 -9.07
CA GLU A 273 7.16 -17.69 -9.58
C GLU A 273 8.30 -18.07 -8.65
N TYR A 274 8.99 -17.07 -8.10
CA TYR A 274 10.00 -17.30 -7.07
C TYR A 274 9.42 -18.04 -5.87
N MET A 275 8.25 -17.60 -5.37
CA MET A 275 7.58 -18.24 -4.23
C MET A 275 7.15 -19.67 -4.53
N ARG A 276 6.70 -19.97 -5.74
CA ARG A 276 6.39 -21.35 -6.19
C ARG A 276 7.63 -22.25 -6.13
N ASN A 277 8.75 -21.75 -6.62
CA ASN A 277 10.04 -22.49 -6.56
C ASN A 277 10.47 -22.73 -5.12
N LEU A 278 10.33 -21.72 -4.26
CA LEU A 278 10.66 -21.81 -2.83
C LEU A 278 9.79 -22.83 -2.09
N ALA A 279 8.49 -22.88 -2.41
CA ALA A 279 7.55 -23.83 -1.82
C ALA A 279 7.83 -25.27 -2.25
N ASN A 280 8.21 -25.50 -3.52
CA ASN A 280 8.50 -26.82 -4.06
C ASN A 280 9.86 -27.40 -3.63
N ASN A 281 10.86 -26.54 -3.39
CA ASN A 281 12.20 -27.00 -3.03
C ASN A 281 12.30 -27.61 -1.60
N LYS A 282 11.36 -27.28 -0.70
CA LYS A 282 11.31 -27.92 0.63
C LYS A 282 10.90 -29.39 0.59
N GLU A 283 10.18 -29.83 -0.46
CA GLU A 283 9.76 -31.24 -0.59
C GLU A 283 10.92 -32.17 -1.01
N LYS A 284 12.02 -31.62 -1.50
CA LYS A 284 13.19 -32.39 -1.99
C LYS A 284 14.29 -32.63 -0.95
N GLN A 285 14.14 -32.10 0.28
CA GLN A 285 15.07 -32.43 1.36
C GLN A 285 14.58 -33.72 2.05
N PRO A 286 15.32 -34.83 2.01
CA PRO A 286 14.94 -36.04 2.75
C PRO A 286 14.96 -35.77 4.25
N LYS A 287 13.97 -36.35 4.95
CA LYS A 287 13.86 -36.34 6.42
C LYS A 287 15.08 -37.01 7.06
#